data_1bbd3762e9e032acb651c99bd06f158d
#
_entry.id   1bbd3762e9e032acb651c99bd06f158d
#
_cell.length_a   1.000
_cell.length_b   1.000
_cell.length_c   1.000
_cell.angle_alpha   90.00
_cell.angle_beta   90.00
_cell.angle_gamma   90.00
#
_symmetry.space_group_name_H-M   'P 1'
#
loop_
_entity.id
_entity.type
_entity.pdbx_description
1 polymer ?
#
loop_
_entity_poly.entity_id
_entity_poly.type
_entity_poly.pdbx_seq_one_letter_code
_entity_poly.pdbx_strand_id
1 'polypeptide(L)'
;MKRRFLFCVMVAMMAVAGCDNSKSGKTPVTPSVKYPKIRILIWNIQNGMWADQGNDYDNFVTWVKSYDPDVCIWCEAKSNYKTDLKQSIPSGQNYLPDGWGELAKRYGHDNWSKGGHRDNFPQVITSKYPIETVQKIIGNQADTVVSHGAGHFRITIEGKEMNFVSLHTWPQKYAFGISSSEQANSTANNGGDYYRLKEITYICEHTIGKSADPQNEWWLMAGDFNAQSSLDNHKYNYALSDTRFLVHDYVLEETPYIDVINEKHKGEFLSTTSGTSRIDFAYCSPAMMGNVIYADVIKDWWVGSIIKDEATGFKRPSDHRPLLLQVIMK
;
A
#
# COMPACT_ATOMS: atom_id res chain seq x y z
N MET A 1 31.59 26.49 4.81
CA MET A 1 31.87 26.86 6.20
C MET A 1 31.08 25.91 7.13
N LYS A 2 31.74 24.93 7.72
CA LYS A 2 31.13 23.96 8.62
C LYS A 2 31.08 24.54 10.04
N ARG A 3 29.90 24.76 10.60
CA ARG A 3 29.74 25.07 12.04
C ARG A 3 29.43 23.78 12.78
N ARG A 4 30.37 23.33 13.58
CA ARG A 4 30.19 22.27 14.59
C ARG A 4 29.60 22.92 15.84
N PHE A 5 28.45 22.43 16.31
CA PHE A 5 27.93 22.72 17.64
C PHE A 5 28.39 21.62 18.61
N LEU A 6 29.12 22.07 19.63
CA LEU A 6 29.60 21.24 20.73
C LEU A 6 28.56 21.32 21.85
N PHE A 7 27.95 20.23 22.23
CA PHE A 7 27.08 20.16 23.40
C PHE A 7 27.89 19.69 24.60
N CYS A 8 28.07 20.57 25.59
CA CYS A 8 28.59 20.21 26.91
C CYS A 8 27.45 19.63 27.77
N VAL A 9 27.62 18.39 28.22
CA VAL A 9 26.76 17.79 29.23
C VAL A 9 27.40 18.01 30.59
N MET A 10 26.75 18.82 31.44
CA MET A 10 27.11 18.94 32.85
C MET A 10 26.40 17.81 33.62
N VAL A 11 27.20 16.96 34.24
CA VAL A 11 26.73 15.97 35.21
C VAL A 11 26.84 16.57 36.60
N ALA A 12 25.70 16.84 37.25
CA ALA A 12 25.68 17.21 38.66
C ALA A 12 25.49 15.95 39.51
N MET A 13 26.50 15.55 40.26
CA MET A 13 26.37 14.55 41.33
C MET A 13 25.80 15.23 42.58
N MET A 14 24.63 14.79 43.04
CA MET A 14 24.19 15.05 44.42
C MET A 14 24.24 13.74 45.19
N ALA A 15 25.09 13.72 46.20
CA ALA A 15 25.11 12.70 47.22
C ALA A 15 24.04 13.06 48.27
N VAL A 16 23.11 12.14 48.52
CA VAL A 16 22.19 12.25 49.68
C VAL A 16 22.39 11.02 50.55
N ALA A 17 22.74 11.30 51.79
CA ALA A 17 22.92 10.35 52.87
C ALA A 17 21.57 9.73 53.29
N GLY A 18 21.64 8.47 53.74
CA GLY A 18 20.49 7.63 54.06
C GLY A 18 19.69 8.04 55.29
N CYS A 19 18.48 7.64 55.31
CA CYS A 19 17.72 7.25 56.51
C CYS A 19 16.83 6.06 56.15
N ASP A 20 17.08 4.98 56.78
CA ASP A 20 16.26 3.76 56.80
C ASP A 20 14.86 4.09 57.36
N ASN A 21 13.84 3.78 56.63
CA ASN A 21 12.49 3.55 57.19
C ASN A 21 11.73 2.56 56.32
N SER A 22 11.79 1.29 56.70
CA SER A 22 11.03 0.17 56.17
C SER A 22 9.51 0.45 56.32
N LYS A 23 8.93 1.00 55.28
CA LYS A 23 7.47 0.83 55.01
C LYS A 23 7.34 0.25 53.62
N SER A 24 6.85 -0.99 53.53
CA SER A 24 6.50 -1.70 52.31
C SER A 24 5.42 -0.91 51.55
N GLY A 25 5.83 0.14 50.87
CA GLY A 25 4.99 0.85 49.93
C GLY A 25 4.89 -0.01 48.67
N LYS A 26 3.73 -0.63 48.43
CA LYS A 26 3.41 -1.15 47.11
C LYS A 26 3.53 -0.01 46.12
N THR A 27 4.53 -0.05 45.25
CA THR A 27 4.63 0.87 44.11
C THR A 27 3.32 0.81 43.36
N PRO A 28 2.64 1.94 43.10
CA PRO A 28 1.43 1.90 42.30
C PRO A 28 1.78 1.32 40.95
N VAL A 29 1.23 0.15 40.62
CA VAL A 29 1.32 -0.40 39.27
C VAL A 29 0.45 0.52 38.42
N THR A 30 1.07 1.43 37.71
CA THR A 30 0.37 2.23 36.70
C THR A 30 -0.29 1.26 35.72
N PRO A 31 -1.61 1.28 35.53
CA PRO A 31 -2.26 0.39 34.57
C PRO A 31 -1.59 0.60 33.22
N SER A 32 -1.08 -0.47 32.61
CA SER A 32 -0.55 -0.39 31.25
C SER A 32 -1.72 -0.01 30.33
N VAL A 33 -1.71 1.19 29.79
CA VAL A 33 -2.70 1.62 28.79
C VAL A 33 -2.56 0.68 27.60
N LYS A 34 -3.58 -0.13 27.36
CA LYS A 34 -3.63 -1.04 26.23
C LYS A 34 -4.29 -0.30 25.06
N TYR A 35 -3.48 0.22 24.17
CA TYR A 35 -4.00 0.87 22.96
C TYR A 35 -4.58 -0.17 21.99
N PRO A 36 -5.69 0.17 21.29
CA PRO A 36 -6.22 -0.63 20.21
C PRO A 36 -5.18 -0.84 19.13
N LYS A 37 -5.29 -1.95 18.41
CA LYS A 37 -4.46 -2.29 17.26
C LYS A 37 -5.36 -2.41 16.04
N ILE A 38 -4.93 -1.85 14.93
CA ILE A 38 -5.58 -2.02 13.63
C ILE A 38 -4.69 -2.83 12.69
N ARG A 39 -5.34 -3.57 11.81
CA ARG A 39 -4.71 -4.33 10.72
C ARG A 39 -5.10 -3.73 9.40
N ILE A 40 -4.12 -3.49 8.55
CA ILE A 40 -4.31 -2.94 7.21
C ILE A 40 -3.76 -3.96 6.22
N LEU A 41 -4.60 -4.40 5.29
CA LEU A 41 -4.27 -5.37 4.24
C LEU A 41 -4.26 -4.67 2.89
N ILE A 42 -3.19 -4.86 2.12
CA ILE A 42 -3.01 -4.26 0.79
C ILE A 42 -2.71 -5.38 -0.20
N TRP A 43 -3.43 -5.43 -1.32
CA TRP A 43 -3.20 -6.48 -2.30
C TRP A 43 -3.70 -6.10 -3.71
N ASN A 44 -2.87 -6.33 -4.72
CA ASN A 44 -3.32 -6.44 -6.09
C ASN A 44 -3.91 -7.85 -6.29
N ILE A 45 -5.23 -7.92 -6.48
CA ILE A 45 -5.98 -9.17 -6.52
C ILE A 45 -6.15 -9.75 -7.93
N GLN A 46 -5.43 -9.21 -8.88
CA GLN A 46 -5.45 -9.62 -10.29
C GLN A 46 -6.87 -9.79 -10.88
N ASN A 47 -7.29 -8.82 -11.68
CA ASN A 47 -8.57 -8.87 -12.40
C ASN A 47 -9.77 -9.23 -11.49
N GLY A 48 -9.91 -8.53 -10.35
CA GLY A 48 -11.05 -8.71 -9.45
C GLY A 48 -11.12 -10.09 -8.81
N MET A 49 -9.97 -10.66 -8.43
CA MET A 49 -9.87 -12.02 -7.90
C MET A 49 -10.48 -13.06 -8.86
N TRP A 50 -10.15 -12.95 -10.14
CA TRP A 50 -10.69 -13.84 -11.18
C TRP A 50 -10.55 -15.33 -10.84
N ALA A 51 -9.48 -15.70 -10.12
CA ALA A 51 -9.19 -17.09 -9.76
C ALA A 51 -10.24 -17.72 -8.82
N ASP A 52 -11.04 -16.89 -8.14
CA ASP A 52 -12.06 -17.35 -7.19
C ASP A 52 -13.51 -16.99 -7.63
N GLN A 53 -13.67 -16.42 -8.83
CA GLN A 53 -14.99 -16.06 -9.37
C GLN A 53 -15.91 -17.27 -9.48
N GLY A 54 -15.40 -18.40 -9.96
CA GLY A 54 -16.16 -19.63 -10.10
C GLY A 54 -16.62 -20.26 -8.78
N ASN A 55 -16.05 -19.81 -7.67
CA ASN A 55 -16.40 -20.21 -6.31
C ASN A 55 -17.09 -19.07 -5.54
N ASP A 56 -17.67 -18.14 -6.24
CA ASP A 56 -18.32 -16.95 -5.67
C ASP A 56 -17.45 -16.25 -4.60
N TYR A 57 -16.15 -16.23 -4.80
CA TYR A 57 -15.16 -15.61 -3.91
C TYR A 57 -15.08 -16.21 -2.49
N ASP A 58 -15.54 -17.43 -2.25
CA ASP A 58 -15.59 -18.04 -0.91
C ASP A 58 -14.19 -18.23 -0.30
N ASN A 59 -13.19 -18.64 -1.10
CA ASN A 59 -11.82 -18.78 -0.61
C ASN A 59 -11.22 -17.41 -0.26
N PHE A 60 -11.45 -16.41 -1.12
CA PHE A 60 -11.02 -15.04 -0.88
C PHE A 60 -11.60 -14.49 0.43
N VAL A 61 -12.92 -14.61 0.60
CA VAL A 61 -13.62 -14.19 1.84
C VAL A 61 -13.08 -14.90 3.06
N THR A 62 -12.90 -16.22 3.00
CA THR A 62 -12.39 -17.04 4.10
C THR A 62 -10.98 -16.63 4.46
N TRP A 63 -10.14 -16.40 3.45
CA TRP A 63 -8.76 -15.98 3.65
C TRP A 63 -8.69 -14.58 4.28
N VAL A 64 -9.43 -13.59 3.76
CA VAL A 64 -9.48 -12.24 4.34
C VAL A 64 -9.94 -12.28 5.79
N LYS A 65 -11.00 -13.04 6.11
CA LYS A 65 -11.48 -13.24 7.48
C LYS A 65 -10.40 -13.77 8.42
N SER A 66 -9.54 -14.66 7.94
CA SER A 66 -8.49 -15.26 8.78
C SER A 66 -7.46 -14.24 9.28
N TYR A 67 -7.28 -13.15 8.56
CA TYR A 67 -6.43 -12.02 8.95
C TYR A 67 -7.19 -10.95 9.73
N ASP A 68 -8.52 -10.94 9.67
CA ASP A 68 -9.40 -9.98 10.35
C ASP A 68 -8.91 -8.53 10.20
N PRO A 69 -8.70 -8.03 8.97
CA PRO A 69 -8.23 -6.67 8.75
C PRO A 69 -9.31 -5.64 9.14
N ASP A 70 -8.89 -4.45 9.51
CA ASP A 70 -9.75 -3.31 9.82
C ASP A 70 -9.96 -2.43 8.59
N VAL A 71 -8.94 -2.36 7.73
CA VAL A 71 -8.95 -1.64 6.45
C VAL A 71 -8.27 -2.51 5.39
N CYS A 72 -8.83 -2.56 4.19
CA CYS A 72 -8.21 -3.21 3.03
C CYS A 72 -8.09 -2.23 1.86
N ILE A 73 -6.97 -2.31 1.13
CA ILE A 73 -6.74 -1.64 -0.16
C ILE A 73 -6.54 -2.71 -1.22
N TRP A 74 -7.42 -2.70 -2.22
CA TRP A 74 -7.42 -3.65 -3.33
C TRP A 74 -7.05 -2.95 -4.63
N CYS A 75 -6.03 -3.44 -5.33
CA CYS A 75 -5.72 -3.05 -6.70
C CYS A 75 -6.26 -4.07 -7.69
N GLU A 76 -6.50 -3.67 -8.92
CA GLU A 76 -7.20 -4.46 -9.94
C GLU A 76 -8.55 -5.01 -9.44
N ALA A 77 -9.29 -4.18 -8.73
CA ALA A 77 -10.50 -4.57 -8.01
C ALA A 77 -11.72 -4.82 -8.91
N LYS A 78 -11.50 -5.08 -10.19
CA LYS A 78 -12.53 -5.36 -11.20
C LYS A 78 -12.01 -6.38 -12.19
N SER A 79 -12.84 -7.33 -12.58
CA SER A 79 -12.54 -8.27 -13.65
C SER A 79 -13.11 -7.85 -14.99
N ASN A 80 -12.26 -7.91 -16.02
CA ASN A 80 -12.65 -7.79 -17.42
C ASN A 80 -12.76 -9.15 -18.12
N TYR A 81 -12.58 -10.24 -17.37
CA TYR A 81 -12.51 -11.59 -17.93
C TYR A 81 -13.50 -12.52 -17.24
N LYS A 82 -14.02 -13.46 -18.01
CA LYS A 82 -14.71 -14.61 -17.44
C LYS A 82 -13.68 -15.63 -16.96
N THR A 83 -13.99 -16.33 -15.90
CA THR A 83 -13.11 -17.28 -15.19
C THR A 83 -12.52 -18.35 -16.10
N ASP A 84 -13.33 -18.84 -17.02
CA ASP A 84 -13.07 -20.05 -17.82
C ASP A 84 -12.52 -19.77 -19.22
N LEU A 85 -12.57 -18.56 -19.73
CA LEU A 85 -12.39 -18.31 -21.16
C LEU A 85 -11.30 -17.33 -21.53
N LYS A 86 -10.66 -16.61 -20.62
CA LYS A 86 -9.71 -15.55 -20.95
C LYS A 86 -10.26 -14.52 -21.97
N GLN A 87 -11.57 -14.46 -22.09
CA GLN A 87 -12.26 -13.57 -22.99
C GLN A 87 -12.63 -12.29 -22.29
N SER A 88 -12.40 -11.16 -22.95
CA SER A 88 -12.90 -9.87 -22.49
C SER A 88 -14.42 -9.92 -22.33
N ILE A 89 -14.92 -9.37 -21.22
CA ILE A 89 -16.34 -9.23 -21.00
C ILE A 89 -16.82 -7.95 -21.69
N PRO A 90 -18.01 -7.95 -22.32
CA PRO A 90 -18.58 -6.74 -22.86
C PRO A 90 -18.64 -5.63 -21.81
N SER A 91 -18.44 -4.38 -22.25
CA SER A 91 -18.60 -3.21 -21.39
C SER A 91 -19.94 -3.25 -20.66
N GLY A 92 -19.94 -3.06 -19.36
CA GLY A 92 -21.12 -3.12 -18.50
C GLY A 92 -21.43 -4.49 -17.88
N GLN A 93 -20.73 -5.57 -18.28
CA GLN A 93 -20.84 -6.90 -17.67
C GLN A 93 -19.65 -7.25 -16.76
N ASN A 94 -18.96 -6.25 -16.28
CA ASN A 94 -17.76 -6.47 -15.45
C ASN A 94 -18.14 -6.96 -14.05
N TYR A 95 -17.39 -7.94 -13.55
CA TYR A 95 -17.48 -8.39 -12.17
C TYR A 95 -16.76 -7.42 -11.27
N LEU A 96 -17.43 -6.95 -10.18
CA LEU A 96 -16.85 -5.92 -9.33
C LEU A 96 -16.42 -4.67 -10.15
N PRO A 97 -16.38 -3.45 -9.65
CA PRO A 97 -16.50 -3.08 -8.25
C PRO A 97 -17.93 -2.86 -7.75
N ASP A 98 -18.96 -2.96 -8.60
CA ASP A 98 -20.32 -2.65 -8.13
C ASP A 98 -20.81 -3.67 -7.09
N GLY A 99 -20.25 -4.87 -7.08
CA GLY A 99 -20.48 -5.90 -6.06
C GLY A 99 -19.64 -5.77 -4.79
N TRP A 100 -18.75 -4.79 -4.67
CA TRP A 100 -17.83 -4.69 -3.53
C TRP A 100 -18.53 -4.50 -2.20
N GLY A 101 -19.63 -3.77 -2.14
CA GLY A 101 -20.39 -3.60 -0.90
C GLY A 101 -20.84 -4.93 -0.31
N GLU A 102 -21.39 -5.81 -1.13
CA GLU A 102 -21.85 -7.13 -0.68
C GLU A 102 -20.68 -8.08 -0.39
N LEU A 103 -19.65 -8.09 -1.22
CA LEU A 103 -18.47 -8.91 -1.00
C LEU A 103 -17.75 -8.49 0.30
N ALA A 104 -17.60 -7.18 0.55
CA ALA A 104 -16.95 -6.65 1.74
C ALA A 104 -17.68 -7.04 3.03
N LYS A 105 -19.00 -7.00 3.05
CA LYS A 105 -19.80 -7.46 4.20
C LYS A 105 -19.53 -8.92 4.54
N ARG A 106 -19.26 -9.78 3.56
CA ARG A 106 -18.98 -11.19 3.78
C ARG A 106 -17.73 -11.42 4.62
N TYR A 107 -16.74 -10.51 4.58
CA TYR A 107 -15.57 -10.57 5.45
C TYR A 107 -15.55 -9.53 6.58
N GLY A 108 -16.67 -8.85 6.81
CA GLY A 108 -16.88 -8.00 7.99
C GLY A 108 -16.63 -6.51 7.77
N HIS A 109 -16.62 -6.02 6.51
CA HIS A 109 -16.49 -4.60 6.20
C HIS A 109 -17.82 -4.04 5.67
N ASP A 110 -18.43 -3.13 6.44
CA ASP A 110 -19.68 -2.48 6.05
C ASP A 110 -19.47 -1.25 5.15
N ASN A 111 -18.24 -0.76 5.07
CA ASN A 111 -17.92 0.46 4.33
C ASN A 111 -16.95 0.17 3.20
N TRP A 112 -17.20 0.79 2.06
CA TRP A 112 -16.30 0.70 0.90
C TRP A 112 -16.35 1.97 0.06
N SER A 113 -15.28 2.23 -0.68
CA SER A 113 -15.23 3.28 -1.69
C SER A 113 -14.28 2.89 -2.81
N LYS A 114 -14.53 3.42 -3.99
CA LYS A 114 -13.70 3.23 -5.17
C LYS A 114 -12.86 4.49 -5.39
N GLY A 115 -11.58 4.31 -5.64
CA GLY A 115 -10.66 5.37 -6.06
C GLY A 115 -11.02 5.95 -7.44
N GLY A 116 -10.30 6.94 -7.87
CA GLY A 116 -10.36 7.42 -9.25
C GLY A 116 -9.77 6.38 -10.18
N HIS A 117 -10.30 6.28 -11.38
CA HIS A 117 -9.75 5.43 -12.43
C HIS A 117 -10.21 5.90 -13.81
N ARG A 118 -9.38 5.69 -14.82
CA ARG A 118 -9.72 5.99 -16.23
C ARG A 118 -10.01 4.74 -17.03
N ASP A 119 -9.55 3.60 -16.55
CA ASP A 119 -9.65 2.30 -17.21
C ASP A 119 -10.36 1.26 -16.34
N ASN A 120 -10.10 0.00 -16.64
CA ASN A 120 -10.76 -1.14 -16.02
C ASN A 120 -9.99 -1.69 -14.80
N PHE A 121 -9.01 -0.99 -14.26
CA PHE A 121 -8.18 -1.45 -13.13
C PHE A 121 -8.33 -0.54 -11.90
N PRO A 122 -9.56 -0.35 -11.37
CA PRO A 122 -9.79 0.52 -10.23
C PRO A 122 -9.16 -0.03 -8.96
N GLN A 123 -8.86 0.89 -8.03
CA GLN A 123 -8.58 0.55 -6.64
C GLN A 123 -9.86 0.67 -5.83
N VAL A 124 -10.02 -0.20 -4.85
CA VAL A 124 -11.11 -0.17 -3.87
C VAL A 124 -10.52 -0.18 -2.47
N ILE A 125 -11.06 0.64 -1.59
CA ILE A 125 -10.84 0.57 -0.15
C ILE A 125 -12.09 0.03 0.53
N THR A 126 -11.91 -0.87 1.50
CA THR A 126 -12.98 -1.37 2.36
C THR A 126 -12.59 -1.26 3.82
N SER A 127 -13.54 -1.06 4.73
CA SER A 127 -13.26 -0.83 6.13
C SER A 127 -14.41 -1.25 7.04
N LYS A 128 -14.06 -1.65 8.26
CA LYS A 128 -15.02 -1.76 9.38
C LYS A 128 -15.56 -0.39 9.81
N TYR A 129 -14.80 0.68 9.53
CA TYR A 129 -15.11 2.05 9.93
C TYR A 129 -15.63 2.88 8.76
N PRO A 130 -16.40 3.93 8.98
CA PRO A 130 -16.87 4.82 7.92
C PRO A 130 -15.70 5.42 7.12
N ILE A 131 -15.88 5.48 5.80
CA ILE A 131 -14.90 6.01 4.86
C ILE A 131 -15.41 7.35 4.31
N GLU A 132 -14.64 8.41 4.50
CA GLU A 132 -14.80 9.67 3.76
C GLU A 132 -13.95 9.60 2.48
N THR A 133 -14.56 9.81 1.32
CA THR A 133 -13.83 9.98 0.07
C THR A 133 -13.45 11.44 -0.08
N VAL A 134 -12.20 11.77 0.20
CA VAL A 134 -11.69 13.15 0.12
C VAL A 134 -11.50 13.55 -1.35
N GLN A 135 -10.86 12.67 -2.14
CA GLN A 135 -10.61 12.93 -3.55
C GLN A 135 -10.50 11.65 -4.36
N LYS A 136 -11.03 11.67 -5.60
CA LYS A 136 -10.78 10.68 -6.64
C LYS A 136 -9.86 11.28 -7.69
N ILE A 137 -8.67 10.71 -7.84
CA ILE A 137 -7.65 11.18 -8.78
C ILE A 137 -7.76 10.32 -10.03
N ILE A 138 -8.24 10.89 -11.10
CA ILE A 138 -8.54 10.21 -12.37
C ILE A 138 -7.71 10.71 -13.56
N GLY A 139 -6.85 11.69 -13.34
CA GLY A 139 -5.96 12.21 -14.37
C GLY A 139 -6.69 12.71 -15.63
N ASN A 140 -7.92 13.20 -15.47
CA ASN A 140 -8.74 13.73 -16.56
C ASN A 140 -8.49 15.22 -16.84
N GLN A 141 -7.47 15.78 -16.24
CA GLN A 141 -7.02 17.14 -16.50
C GLN A 141 -6.29 17.21 -17.85
N ALA A 142 -5.92 18.40 -18.27
CA ALA A 142 -5.26 18.60 -19.56
C ALA A 142 -3.95 17.83 -19.72
N ASP A 143 -3.26 17.52 -18.61
CA ASP A 143 -2.03 16.75 -18.57
C ASP A 143 -2.26 15.22 -18.50
N THR A 144 -3.45 14.77 -18.12
CA THR A 144 -3.88 13.35 -18.09
C THR A 144 -2.84 12.39 -17.55
N VAL A 145 -2.17 12.73 -16.44
CA VAL A 145 -0.99 12.00 -15.99
C VAL A 145 -1.31 10.68 -15.33
N VAL A 146 -2.47 10.55 -14.66
CA VAL A 146 -2.80 9.34 -13.89
C VAL A 146 -3.62 8.37 -14.74
N SER A 147 -3.14 7.13 -14.88
CA SER A 147 -3.74 6.11 -15.76
C SER A 147 -4.80 5.25 -15.06
N HIS A 148 -4.38 4.28 -14.25
CA HIS A 148 -5.31 3.41 -13.49
C HIS A 148 -5.97 4.16 -12.33
N GLY A 149 -5.40 5.29 -11.91
CA GLY A 149 -5.99 6.19 -10.94
C GLY A 149 -5.48 6.02 -9.52
N ALA A 150 -6.00 6.89 -8.67
CA ALA A 150 -5.75 6.87 -7.23
C ALA A 150 -6.98 7.38 -6.47
N GLY A 151 -7.01 7.14 -5.16
CA GLY A 151 -8.03 7.67 -4.27
C GLY A 151 -7.41 8.17 -2.98
N HIS A 152 -7.86 9.34 -2.51
CA HIS A 152 -7.57 9.81 -1.17
C HIS A 152 -8.82 9.63 -0.30
N PHE A 153 -8.67 8.89 0.78
CA PHE A 153 -9.73 8.55 1.72
C PHE A 153 -9.30 8.93 3.13
N ARG A 154 -10.28 9.20 3.96
CA ARG A 154 -10.08 9.49 5.39
C ARG A 154 -10.93 8.54 6.20
N ILE A 155 -10.33 7.98 7.25
CA ILE A 155 -11.00 7.08 8.19
C ILE A 155 -10.59 7.52 9.60
N THR A 156 -11.58 7.76 10.46
CA THR A 156 -11.33 8.03 11.88
C THR A 156 -11.51 6.76 12.68
N ILE A 157 -10.44 6.33 13.35
CA ILE A 157 -10.41 5.13 14.19
C ILE A 157 -10.00 5.52 15.60
N GLU A 158 -10.82 5.20 16.60
CA GLU A 158 -10.55 5.55 18.00
C GLU A 158 -10.19 7.04 18.20
N GLY A 159 -10.85 7.91 17.43
CA GLY A 159 -10.61 9.36 17.49
C GLY A 159 -9.36 9.84 16.74
N LYS A 160 -8.56 8.93 16.17
CA LYS A 160 -7.41 9.26 15.33
C LYS A 160 -7.82 9.28 13.86
N GLU A 161 -7.59 10.41 13.20
CA GLU A 161 -7.77 10.55 11.76
C GLU A 161 -6.59 9.93 11.02
N MET A 162 -6.89 9.14 10.02
CA MET A 162 -5.91 8.50 9.13
C MET A 162 -6.26 8.80 7.68
N ASN A 163 -5.27 9.27 6.92
CA ASN A 163 -5.36 9.51 5.50
C ASN A 163 -4.80 8.31 4.73
N PHE A 164 -5.60 7.75 3.85
CA PHE A 164 -5.25 6.64 2.99
C PHE A 164 -5.19 7.10 1.53
N VAL A 165 -4.08 6.83 0.86
CA VAL A 165 -3.94 7.03 -0.57
C VAL A 165 -3.79 5.66 -1.22
N SER A 166 -4.83 5.20 -1.91
CA SER A 166 -4.75 3.99 -2.74
C SER A 166 -4.29 4.37 -4.14
N LEU A 167 -3.44 3.56 -4.75
CA LEU A 167 -2.98 3.79 -6.11
C LEU A 167 -2.71 2.50 -6.87
N HIS A 168 -2.72 2.61 -8.18
CA HIS A 168 -2.19 1.62 -9.12
C HIS A 168 -1.61 2.40 -10.30
N THR A 169 -0.29 2.41 -10.44
CA THR A 169 0.38 3.15 -11.52
C THR A 169 0.45 2.33 -12.81
N TRP A 170 0.87 2.95 -13.89
CA TRP A 170 0.97 2.35 -15.21
C TRP A 170 1.83 1.07 -15.22
N PRO A 171 1.39 -0.01 -15.89
CA PRO A 171 2.13 -1.27 -15.91
C PRO A 171 3.54 -1.13 -16.48
N GLN A 172 4.46 -1.94 -15.98
CA GLN A 172 5.82 -2.02 -16.50
C GLN A 172 5.84 -2.42 -17.98
N LYS A 173 6.89 -2.00 -18.69
CA LYS A 173 7.16 -2.31 -20.11
C LYS A 173 6.22 -1.67 -21.12
N TYR A 174 5.30 -0.82 -20.69
CA TYR A 174 4.42 -0.13 -21.61
C TYR A 174 4.72 1.36 -21.65
N ALA A 175 4.65 1.95 -22.84
CA ALA A 175 4.63 3.40 -23.00
C ALA A 175 3.20 3.88 -23.08
N PHE A 176 2.90 4.97 -22.40
CA PHE A 176 1.57 5.57 -22.43
C PHE A 176 1.30 6.30 -23.74
N GLY A 177 0.05 6.27 -24.20
CA GLY A 177 -0.41 7.08 -25.35
C GLY A 177 -0.15 6.47 -26.73
N ILE A 178 0.33 5.22 -26.79
CA ILE A 178 0.51 4.47 -28.04
C ILE A 178 -0.51 3.32 -28.13
N SER A 179 -0.63 2.72 -29.30
CA SER A 179 -1.53 1.58 -29.52
C SER A 179 -1.12 0.36 -28.69
N SER A 180 -2.06 -0.53 -28.39
CA SER A 180 -1.79 -1.76 -27.61
C SER A 180 -0.71 -2.63 -28.24
N SER A 181 -0.60 -2.67 -29.57
CA SER A 181 0.43 -3.44 -30.27
C SER A 181 1.82 -2.81 -30.15
N GLU A 182 1.89 -1.49 -30.11
CA GLU A 182 3.13 -0.76 -29.93
C GLU A 182 3.56 -0.76 -28.46
N GLN A 183 2.60 -0.72 -27.51
CA GLN A 183 2.88 -0.78 -26.07
C GLN A 183 3.74 -2.00 -25.70
N ALA A 184 3.35 -3.18 -26.19
CA ALA A 184 4.02 -4.43 -25.85
C ALA A 184 5.49 -4.50 -26.30
N ASN A 185 5.85 -3.70 -27.30
CA ASN A 185 7.20 -3.67 -27.89
C ASN A 185 7.94 -2.36 -27.63
N SER A 186 7.34 -1.42 -26.92
CA SER A 186 7.92 -0.10 -26.76
C SER A 186 9.01 -0.06 -25.70
N THR A 187 10.14 0.56 -26.06
CA THR A 187 11.18 1.00 -25.12
C THR A 187 11.06 2.49 -24.80
N ALA A 188 10.08 3.17 -25.38
CA ALA A 188 9.84 4.58 -25.11
C ALA A 188 9.56 4.82 -23.61
N ASN A 189 10.05 5.92 -23.08
CA ASN A 189 9.99 6.25 -21.64
C ASN A 189 10.56 5.14 -20.74
N ASN A 190 11.54 4.39 -21.22
CA ASN A 190 12.18 3.31 -20.49
C ASN A 190 11.15 2.33 -19.86
N GLY A 191 10.26 1.79 -20.68
CA GLY A 191 9.23 0.87 -20.21
C GLY A 191 8.15 1.54 -19.35
N GLY A 192 7.94 2.83 -19.51
CA GLY A 192 6.96 3.62 -18.77
C GLY A 192 7.48 4.26 -17.48
N ASP A 193 8.77 4.15 -17.16
CA ASP A 193 9.34 4.67 -15.90
C ASP A 193 9.12 6.17 -15.75
N TYR A 194 9.37 6.96 -16.78
CA TYR A 194 9.13 8.40 -16.76
C TYR A 194 7.64 8.75 -16.67
N TYR A 195 6.78 7.90 -17.19
CA TYR A 195 5.35 8.09 -17.07
C TYR A 195 4.88 7.85 -15.63
N ARG A 196 5.31 6.74 -15.02
CA ARG A 196 5.04 6.45 -13.60
C ARG A 196 5.59 7.51 -12.66
N LEU A 197 6.77 8.07 -12.97
CA LEU A 197 7.29 9.21 -12.22
C LEU A 197 6.31 10.40 -12.24
N LYS A 198 5.74 10.74 -13.40
CA LYS A 198 4.73 11.80 -13.50
C LYS A 198 3.47 11.47 -12.71
N GLU A 199 3.02 10.21 -12.76
CA GLU A 199 1.86 9.75 -12.00
C GLU A 199 2.07 9.92 -10.50
N ILE A 200 3.18 9.41 -9.96
CA ILE A 200 3.45 9.48 -8.52
C ILE A 200 3.68 10.91 -8.03
N THR A 201 4.37 11.72 -8.83
CA THR A 201 4.55 13.15 -8.55
C THR A 201 3.19 13.84 -8.40
N TYR A 202 2.31 13.66 -9.39
CA TYR A 202 0.97 14.24 -9.36
C TYR A 202 0.15 13.76 -8.15
N ILE A 203 0.17 12.46 -7.87
CA ILE A 203 -0.54 11.87 -6.72
C ILE A 203 -0.02 12.48 -5.40
N CYS A 204 1.29 12.53 -5.20
CA CYS A 204 1.88 13.09 -3.99
C CYS A 204 1.58 14.58 -3.83
N GLU A 205 1.71 15.38 -4.88
CA GLU A 205 1.42 16.82 -4.86
C GLU A 205 -0.05 17.13 -4.55
N HIS A 206 -0.97 16.26 -4.96
CA HIS A 206 -2.42 16.44 -4.75
C HIS A 206 -2.97 15.73 -3.51
N THR A 207 -2.14 15.03 -2.76
CA THR A 207 -2.50 14.34 -1.51
C THR A 207 -1.66 14.87 -0.35
N ILE A 208 -0.63 14.16 0.07
CA ILE A 208 0.23 14.53 1.20
C ILE A 208 0.86 15.91 1.02
N GLY A 209 1.20 16.32 -0.20
CA GLY A 209 1.74 17.63 -0.53
C GLY A 209 0.76 18.80 -0.31
N LYS A 210 -0.54 18.52 -0.08
CA LYS A 210 -1.54 19.52 0.33
C LYS A 210 -1.70 19.63 1.84
N SER A 211 -1.12 18.71 2.61
CA SER A 211 -1.14 18.77 4.07
C SER A 211 -0.28 19.93 4.58
N ALA A 212 -0.77 20.60 5.60
CA ALA A 212 -0.01 21.62 6.32
C ALA A 212 1.03 21.02 7.29
N ASP A 213 0.83 19.77 7.72
CA ASP A 213 1.68 19.09 8.69
C ASP A 213 1.85 17.58 8.36
N PRO A 214 2.41 17.28 7.18
CA PRO A 214 2.45 15.90 6.66
C PRO A 214 3.31 14.95 7.50
N GLN A 215 4.19 15.47 8.35
CA GLN A 215 5.04 14.66 9.22
C GLN A 215 4.33 14.18 10.47
N ASN A 216 3.40 14.96 11.01
CA ASN A 216 2.68 14.67 12.24
C ASN A 216 1.27 14.11 12.02
N GLU A 217 0.70 14.28 10.84
CA GLU A 217 -0.53 13.60 10.43
C GLU A 217 -0.27 12.13 10.08
N TRP A 218 -1.29 11.31 10.20
CA TRP A 218 -1.19 9.90 9.81
C TRP A 218 -1.59 9.70 8.36
N TRP A 219 -0.60 9.39 7.53
CA TRP A 219 -0.74 9.11 6.11
C TRP A 219 -0.25 7.70 5.79
N LEU A 220 -1.01 6.99 4.97
CA LEU A 220 -0.60 5.73 4.34
C LEU A 220 -0.91 5.80 2.85
N MET A 221 0.13 5.75 2.02
CA MET A 221 0.01 5.58 0.57
C MET A 221 0.41 4.15 0.23
N ALA A 222 -0.48 3.40 -0.42
CA ALA A 222 -0.24 1.99 -0.70
C ALA A 222 -0.94 1.49 -1.97
N GLY A 223 -0.38 0.44 -2.56
CA GLY A 223 -0.90 -0.21 -3.75
C GLY A 223 0.20 -0.79 -4.63
N ASP A 224 -0.13 -1.01 -5.90
CA ASP A 224 0.80 -1.46 -6.94
C ASP A 224 1.43 -0.24 -7.64
N PHE A 225 2.72 -0.05 -7.40
CA PHE A 225 3.50 1.04 -8.00
C PHE A 225 4.09 0.67 -9.36
N ASN A 226 4.03 -0.58 -9.76
CA ASN A 226 4.62 -1.08 -10.99
C ASN A 226 6.08 -0.62 -11.21
N ALA A 227 6.79 -0.28 -10.15
CA ALA A 227 8.15 0.24 -10.15
C ALA A 227 8.99 -0.47 -9.08
N GLN A 228 10.30 -0.44 -9.24
CA GLN A 228 11.27 -1.02 -8.32
C GLN A 228 11.93 0.08 -7.49
N SER A 229 12.32 -0.24 -6.25
CA SER A 229 12.98 0.71 -5.34
C SER A 229 14.49 0.52 -5.35
N SER A 230 15.23 1.64 -5.31
CA SER A 230 16.69 1.65 -5.10
C SER A 230 17.09 1.03 -3.76
N LEU A 231 16.20 1.04 -2.75
CA LEU A 231 16.42 0.36 -1.46
C LEU A 231 16.59 -1.17 -1.61
N ASP A 232 16.02 -1.74 -2.68
CA ASP A 232 16.14 -3.17 -3.01
C ASP A 232 17.29 -3.46 -4.00
N ASN A 233 18.14 -2.48 -4.34
CA ASN A 233 19.14 -2.65 -5.38
C ASN A 233 20.21 -3.69 -5.05
N HIS A 234 20.40 -4.03 -3.78
CA HIS A 234 21.22 -5.18 -3.37
C HIS A 234 20.73 -6.51 -4.00
N LYS A 235 19.46 -6.58 -4.38
CA LYS A 235 18.84 -7.72 -5.08
C LYS A 235 18.89 -7.57 -6.59
N TYR A 236 18.64 -6.37 -7.11
CA TYR A 236 18.52 -6.13 -8.55
C TYR A 236 19.87 -5.93 -9.24
N ASN A 237 20.83 -5.32 -8.54
CA ASN A 237 22.16 -5.00 -9.03
C ASN A 237 22.14 -4.17 -10.32
N TYR A 238 21.27 -3.15 -10.35
CA TYR A 238 21.20 -2.17 -11.44
C TYR A 238 22.15 -0.99 -11.15
N ALA A 239 22.40 -0.15 -12.18
CA ALA A 239 23.03 1.14 -11.94
C ALA A 239 22.18 2.00 -11.03
N LEU A 240 22.77 2.79 -10.12
CA LEU A 240 22.00 3.67 -9.22
C LEU A 240 21.20 4.72 -9.99
N SER A 241 21.58 5.03 -11.23
CA SER A 241 20.86 5.93 -12.13
C SER A 241 19.80 5.23 -12.99
N ASP A 242 19.46 3.96 -12.68
CA ASP A 242 18.47 3.22 -13.45
C ASP A 242 17.08 3.83 -13.30
N THR A 243 16.40 4.06 -14.41
CA THR A 243 15.09 4.73 -14.44
C THR A 243 13.99 3.97 -13.72
N ARG A 244 14.14 2.67 -13.49
CA ARG A 244 13.21 1.86 -12.70
C ARG A 244 13.07 2.31 -11.26
N PHE A 245 14.03 3.08 -10.75
CA PHE A 245 14.04 3.61 -9.38
C PHE A 245 13.35 4.98 -9.24
N LEU A 246 13.13 5.71 -10.32
CA LEU A 246 12.65 7.09 -10.32
C LEU A 246 11.40 7.33 -9.48
N VAL A 247 10.45 6.38 -9.49
CA VAL A 247 9.19 6.47 -8.73
C VAL A 247 9.46 6.51 -7.22
N HIS A 248 10.26 5.59 -6.75
CA HIS A 248 10.53 5.43 -5.32
C HIS A 248 11.57 6.42 -4.82
N ASP A 249 12.55 6.78 -5.64
CA ASP A 249 13.50 7.84 -5.32
C ASP A 249 12.75 9.16 -5.13
N TYR A 250 11.80 9.51 -6.01
CA TYR A 250 10.93 10.68 -5.82
C TYR A 250 10.16 10.63 -4.49
N VAL A 251 9.51 9.50 -4.19
CA VAL A 251 8.73 9.37 -2.94
C VAL A 251 9.61 9.56 -1.72
N LEU A 252 10.81 8.98 -1.71
CA LEU A 252 11.73 9.00 -0.57
C LEU A 252 12.45 10.35 -0.40
N GLU A 253 12.70 11.08 -1.49
CA GLU A 253 13.46 12.32 -1.48
C GLU A 253 12.57 13.55 -1.37
N GLU A 254 11.39 13.54 -2.01
CA GLU A 254 10.53 14.72 -2.15
C GLU A 254 9.31 14.70 -1.21
N THR A 255 9.11 13.61 -0.44
CA THR A 255 8.00 13.50 0.50
C THR A 255 8.50 13.01 1.88
N PRO A 256 7.72 13.19 2.96
CA PRO A 256 8.07 12.63 4.26
C PRO A 256 7.78 11.12 4.39
N TYR A 257 7.35 10.46 3.34
CA TYR A 257 6.99 9.05 3.37
C TYR A 257 8.18 8.13 3.66
N ILE A 258 7.93 7.10 4.44
CA ILE A 258 8.87 6.04 4.82
C ILE A 258 8.33 4.72 4.25
N ASP A 259 9.18 3.95 3.56
CA ASP A 259 8.84 2.59 3.11
C ASP A 259 8.71 1.66 4.31
N VAL A 260 7.48 1.25 4.61
CA VAL A 260 7.14 0.49 5.81
C VAL A 260 7.79 -0.89 5.82
N ILE A 261 7.80 -1.58 4.68
CA ILE A 261 8.38 -2.92 4.59
C ILE A 261 9.88 -2.85 4.75
N ASN A 262 10.56 -1.95 4.02
CA ASN A 262 12.00 -1.78 4.16
C ASN A 262 12.42 -1.34 5.58
N GLU A 263 11.63 -0.48 6.25
CA GLU A 263 11.94 -0.04 7.62
C GLU A 263 11.83 -1.19 8.63
N LYS A 264 10.90 -2.14 8.43
CA LYS A 264 10.70 -3.30 9.29
C LYS A 264 11.65 -4.46 8.98
N HIS A 265 12.15 -4.55 7.75
CA HIS A 265 12.98 -5.65 7.23
C HIS A 265 14.25 -5.12 6.56
N LYS A 266 15.00 -4.24 7.27
CA LYS A 266 16.21 -3.63 6.73
C LYS A 266 17.22 -4.65 6.21
N GLY A 267 17.58 -4.52 4.93
CA GLY A 267 18.53 -5.41 4.27
C GLY A 267 17.94 -6.73 3.78
N GLU A 268 16.64 -6.96 3.96
CA GLU A 268 15.95 -8.11 3.43
C GLU A 268 15.14 -7.74 2.18
N PHE A 269 15.12 -8.64 1.22
CA PHE A 269 14.29 -8.50 0.02
C PHE A 269 13.01 -9.34 0.14
N LEU A 270 11.87 -8.68 0.24
CA LEU A 270 10.56 -9.33 0.31
C LEU A 270 9.79 -9.12 -1.00
N SER A 271 9.87 -10.10 -1.89
CA SER A 271 9.17 -10.06 -3.18
C SER A 271 7.65 -10.05 -3.01
N THR A 272 6.98 -9.13 -3.69
CA THR A 272 5.51 -9.07 -3.77
C THR A 272 4.93 -9.75 -5.00
N THR A 273 5.78 -10.24 -5.91
CA THR A 273 5.35 -11.02 -7.08
C THR A 273 5.83 -12.46 -7.00
N SER A 274 5.73 -13.21 -8.09
CA SER A 274 6.10 -14.64 -8.15
C SER A 274 7.59 -14.94 -7.93
N GLY A 275 8.39 -14.02 -7.43
CA GLY A 275 9.71 -14.35 -6.89
C GLY A 275 10.83 -13.36 -7.16
N THR A 276 10.67 -12.37 -8.02
CA THR A 276 11.80 -11.55 -8.46
C THR A 276 11.62 -10.06 -8.28
N SER A 277 10.42 -9.56 -8.00
CA SER A 277 10.16 -8.14 -7.91
C SER A 277 9.34 -7.78 -6.66
N ARG A 278 9.65 -6.64 -6.08
CA ARG A 278 8.80 -5.93 -5.14
C ARG A 278 8.28 -4.69 -5.87
N ILE A 279 7.00 -4.65 -6.17
CA ILE A 279 6.33 -3.57 -6.88
C ILE A 279 5.07 -3.08 -6.17
N ASP A 280 4.64 -3.80 -5.14
CA ASP A 280 3.61 -3.36 -4.21
C ASP A 280 4.29 -2.77 -2.98
N PHE A 281 3.84 -1.59 -2.57
CA PHE A 281 4.45 -0.84 -1.47
C PHE A 281 3.40 -0.27 -0.53
N ALA A 282 3.84 -0.03 0.70
CA ALA A 282 3.15 0.75 1.71
C ALA A 282 4.13 1.81 2.25
N TYR A 283 3.79 3.06 2.02
CA TYR A 283 4.51 4.22 2.52
C TYR A 283 3.70 4.93 3.58
N CYS A 284 4.30 5.25 4.71
CA CYS A 284 3.59 6.02 5.74
C CYS A 284 4.38 7.23 6.23
N SER A 285 3.67 8.18 6.82
CA SER A 285 4.28 9.36 7.45
C SER A 285 5.09 8.97 8.70
N PRO A 286 6.06 9.80 9.14
CA PRO A 286 6.85 9.55 10.33
C PRO A 286 6.02 9.31 11.59
N ALA A 287 4.96 10.12 11.79
CA ALA A 287 4.07 9.96 12.94
C ALA A 287 3.35 8.61 12.95
N MET A 288 2.92 8.12 11.80
CA MET A 288 2.32 6.80 11.68
C MET A 288 3.38 5.69 11.84
N MET A 289 4.57 5.85 11.23
CA MET A 289 5.65 4.85 11.29
C MET A 289 6.06 4.52 12.72
N GLY A 290 6.10 5.52 13.60
CA GLY A 290 6.37 5.34 15.04
C GLY A 290 5.38 4.43 15.77
N ASN A 291 4.24 4.13 15.16
CA ASN A 291 3.17 3.28 15.70
C ASN A 291 2.97 1.97 14.93
N VAL A 292 3.68 1.75 13.83
CA VAL A 292 3.68 0.47 13.12
C VAL A 292 4.47 -0.56 13.93
N ILE A 293 3.81 -1.61 14.40
CA ILE A 293 4.41 -2.67 15.22
C ILE A 293 4.73 -3.93 14.42
N TYR A 294 4.11 -4.09 13.26
CA TYR A 294 4.33 -5.22 12.37
C TYR A 294 4.04 -4.79 10.94
N ALA A 295 4.85 -5.26 10.00
CA ALA A 295 4.57 -5.21 8.57
C ALA A 295 5.28 -6.39 7.91
N ASP A 296 4.65 -7.03 6.94
CA ASP A 296 5.23 -8.15 6.20
C ASP A 296 4.54 -8.37 4.86
N VAL A 297 5.20 -9.12 3.97
CA VAL A 297 4.63 -9.69 2.74
C VAL A 297 4.12 -11.08 3.07
N ILE A 298 2.82 -11.32 2.93
CA ILE A 298 2.20 -12.59 3.31
C ILE A 298 2.56 -13.68 2.30
N LYS A 299 2.98 -14.84 2.84
CA LYS A 299 3.33 -16.05 2.09
C LYS A 299 2.78 -17.27 2.83
N ASP A 300 1.47 -17.33 2.98
CA ASP A 300 0.78 -18.43 3.65
C ASP A 300 0.36 -19.54 2.67
N TRP A 301 -0.50 -20.44 3.15
CA TRP A 301 -0.96 -21.61 2.42
C TRP A 301 -1.69 -21.26 1.11
N TRP A 302 -2.34 -20.08 1.03
CA TRP A 302 -3.11 -19.70 -0.16
C TRP A 302 -2.34 -18.77 -1.10
N VAL A 303 -1.67 -17.76 -0.56
CA VAL A 303 -0.94 -16.75 -1.34
C VAL A 303 0.56 -17.03 -1.46
N GLY A 304 1.07 -18.04 -0.75
CA GLY A 304 2.49 -18.39 -0.73
C GLY A 304 2.99 -18.95 -2.06
N SER A 305 2.14 -19.73 -2.74
CA SER A 305 2.45 -20.36 -4.04
C SER A 305 1.61 -19.72 -5.14
N ILE A 306 2.26 -18.93 -5.98
CA ILE A 306 1.63 -18.34 -7.17
C ILE A 306 1.72 -19.35 -8.31
N ILE A 307 0.58 -19.94 -8.67
CA ILE A 307 0.47 -20.95 -9.71
C ILE A 307 -0.15 -20.34 -10.97
N LYS A 308 0.49 -20.50 -12.11
CA LYS A 308 -0.09 -20.10 -13.39
C LYS A 308 -1.11 -21.16 -13.83
N ASP A 309 -2.32 -20.72 -14.11
CA ASP A 309 -3.33 -21.53 -14.76
C ASP A 309 -3.00 -21.64 -16.27
N GLU A 310 -2.80 -22.86 -16.77
CA GLU A 310 -2.34 -23.07 -18.14
C GLU A 310 -3.43 -22.73 -19.17
N ALA A 311 -4.70 -22.98 -18.84
CA ALA A 311 -5.81 -22.74 -19.77
C ALA A 311 -6.08 -21.24 -19.95
N THR A 312 -6.07 -20.47 -18.85
CA THR A 312 -6.35 -19.04 -18.87
C THR A 312 -5.10 -18.18 -18.95
N GLY A 313 -3.95 -18.69 -18.49
CA GLY A 313 -2.69 -17.98 -18.37
C GLY A 313 -2.66 -16.99 -17.18
N PHE A 314 -3.69 -16.92 -16.37
CA PHE A 314 -3.70 -16.13 -15.15
C PHE A 314 -2.99 -16.84 -13.99
N LYS A 315 -2.65 -16.09 -12.96
CA LYS A 315 -1.99 -16.60 -11.75
C LYS A 315 -3.01 -16.84 -10.64
N ARG A 316 -2.78 -17.85 -9.81
CA ARG A 316 -3.66 -18.20 -8.70
C ARG A 316 -2.93 -18.05 -7.37
N PRO A 317 -3.56 -17.42 -6.36
CA PRO A 317 -4.81 -16.64 -6.41
C PRO A 317 -4.63 -15.31 -7.13
N SER A 318 -3.42 -14.75 -7.14
CA SER A 318 -2.98 -13.55 -7.86
C SER A 318 -1.53 -13.72 -8.28
N ASP A 319 -1.01 -12.93 -9.20
CA ASP A 319 0.42 -12.83 -9.46
C ASP A 319 1.15 -11.90 -8.48
N HIS A 320 0.42 -11.30 -7.54
CA HIS A 320 0.96 -10.53 -6.44
C HIS A 320 0.73 -11.20 -5.08
N ARG A 321 1.52 -10.80 -4.09
CA ARG A 321 1.38 -11.15 -2.68
C ARG A 321 0.90 -9.97 -1.87
N PRO A 322 0.02 -10.19 -0.87
CA PRO A 322 -0.48 -9.12 -0.02
C PRO A 322 0.58 -8.59 0.96
N LEU A 323 0.42 -7.30 1.31
CA LEU A 323 1.09 -6.69 2.45
C LEU A 323 0.13 -6.64 3.64
N LEU A 324 0.61 -6.93 4.83
CA LEU A 324 -0.12 -6.77 6.09
C LEU A 324 0.65 -5.87 7.04
N LEU A 325 -0.03 -4.83 7.52
CA LEU A 325 0.49 -3.93 8.54
C LEU A 325 -0.34 -4.04 9.82
N GLN A 326 0.31 -3.90 10.99
CA GLN A 326 -0.37 -3.68 12.26
C GLN A 326 0.12 -2.39 12.89
N VAL A 327 -0.82 -1.55 13.30
CA VAL A 327 -0.55 -0.21 13.85
C VAL A 327 -1.23 -0.08 15.21
N ILE A 328 -0.52 0.46 16.20
CA ILE A 328 -1.10 0.80 17.51
C ILE A 328 -1.72 2.19 17.44
N MET A 329 -2.96 2.32 17.91
CA MET A 329 -3.70 3.59 17.98
C MET A 329 -3.33 4.34 19.27
N LYS A 330 -2.22 5.12 19.22
CA LYS A 330 -1.77 5.95 20.35
C LYS A 330 -2.12 7.41 20.15
#